data_9c8e9255e4bede1981c295d27cfc9e0a
#
_entry.id   9c8e9255e4bede1981c295d27cfc9e0a
#
_cell.length_a   1.000
_cell.length_b   1.000
_cell.length_c   1.000
_cell.angle_alpha   90.00
_cell.angle_beta   90.00
_cell.angle_gamma   90.00
#
_symmetry.space_group_name_H-M   'P 1'
#
loop_
_entity.id
_entity.type
_entity.pdbx_description
1 polymer ?
#
loop_
_entity_poly.entity_id
_entity_poly.type
_entity_poly.pdbx_seq_one_letter_code
_entity_poly.pdbx_strand_id
1 'polypeptide(L)'
;APQTRYVLTLDSDTQLPPGRLRSLVGVAEHPENQPRLDATGQRVVQGYGILQPRVLAPLPTAATTSLWQWLFAGQQGLDPYSAMTSDVYQDFFAEGSFTGKGLLHVATVHAVLGGRLPADQVLSHDLLEGALARCAVVSDVTLVEAEPEHSDTAAARLHRWTRGDWQLWPFLAQAQRWGLSPVNRWKLLDNLRRSLVAPASLVLVVLALAGLGLPLA
;
A
#
# COMPACT_ATOMS: atom_id res chain seq x y z
N ALA A 1 -16.16 -8.29 -27.85
CA ALA A 1 -15.25 -9.00 -26.95
C ALA A 1 -15.88 -9.00 -25.56
N PRO A 2 -15.83 -10.08 -24.76
CA PRO A 2 -16.27 -10.04 -23.39
C PRO A 2 -15.49 -8.95 -22.68
N GLN A 3 -16.18 -7.99 -22.05
CA GLN A 3 -15.53 -6.94 -21.30
C GLN A 3 -14.93 -7.56 -20.04
N THR A 4 -13.60 -7.45 -19.88
CA THR A 4 -12.92 -7.86 -18.66
C THR A 4 -13.42 -7.01 -17.50
N ARG A 5 -14.06 -7.65 -16.52
CA ARG A 5 -14.63 -6.96 -15.36
C ARG A 5 -13.60 -6.70 -14.27
N TYR A 6 -12.74 -7.67 -14.05
CA TYR A 6 -11.68 -7.59 -13.03
C TYR A 6 -10.31 -7.94 -13.60
N VAL A 7 -9.29 -7.30 -13.06
CA VAL A 7 -7.88 -7.62 -13.28
C VAL A 7 -7.22 -7.81 -11.92
N LEU A 8 -6.48 -8.89 -11.73
CA LEU A 8 -5.63 -9.09 -10.57
C LEU A 8 -4.21 -8.65 -10.91
N THR A 9 -3.68 -7.67 -10.18
CA THR A 9 -2.29 -7.23 -10.25
C THR A 9 -1.46 -7.97 -9.22
N LEU A 10 -0.27 -8.43 -9.61
CA LEU A 10 0.69 -9.15 -8.78
C LEU A 10 2.08 -8.68 -9.14
N ASP A 11 3.01 -8.70 -8.18
CA ASP A 11 4.43 -8.57 -8.48
C ASP A 11 4.98 -9.90 -9.02
N SER A 12 6.14 -9.86 -9.66
CA SER A 12 6.74 -11.03 -10.31
C SER A 12 7.09 -12.17 -9.35
N ASP A 13 7.27 -11.86 -8.08
CA ASP A 13 7.58 -12.77 -6.97
C ASP A 13 6.38 -13.11 -6.08
N THR A 14 5.20 -12.55 -6.40
CA THR A 14 3.97 -12.83 -5.64
C THR A 14 3.35 -14.16 -6.07
N GLN A 15 3.11 -15.02 -5.11
CA GLN A 15 2.45 -16.31 -5.32
C GLN A 15 0.95 -16.20 -4.96
N LEU A 16 0.12 -16.71 -5.87
CA LEU A 16 -1.32 -16.81 -5.68
C LEU A 16 -1.71 -18.26 -5.34
N PRO A 17 -2.01 -18.58 -4.08
CA PRO A 17 -2.45 -19.92 -3.72
C PRO A 17 -3.76 -20.32 -4.42
N PRO A 18 -3.97 -21.62 -4.71
CA PRO A 18 -5.17 -22.10 -5.36
C PRO A 18 -6.46 -21.66 -4.66
N GLY A 19 -7.46 -21.29 -5.45
CA GLY A 19 -8.77 -20.87 -4.95
C GLY A 19 -8.87 -19.40 -4.51
N ARG A 20 -7.76 -18.72 -4.23
CA ARG A 20 -7.77 -17.33 -3.70
C ARG A 20 -8.35 -16.31 -4.67
N LEU A 21 -8.09 -16.46 -5.97
CA LEU A 21 -8.73 -15.61 -6.98
C LEU A 21 -10.26 -15.73 -6.95
N ARG A 22 -10.77 -16.95 -6.83
CA ARG A 22 -12.23 -17.18 -6.73
C ARG A 22 -12.81 -16.49 -5.49
N SER A 23 -12.13 -16.59 -4.35
CA SER A 23 -12.56 -15.93 -3.13
C SER A 23 -12.58 -14.41 -3.29
N LEU A 24 -11.53 -13.79 -3.87
CA LEU A 24 -11.49 -12.36 -4.15
C LEU A 24 -12.63 -11.91 -5.07
N VAL A 25 -12.89 -12.66 -6.15
CA VAL A 25 -14.01 -12.36 -7.06
C VAL A 25 -15.35 -12.49 -6.32
N GLY A 26 -15.50 -13.49 -5.46
CA GLY A 26 -16.70 -13.63 -4.63
C GLY A 26 -16.93 -12.44 -3.71
N VAL A 27 -15.89 -11.94 -3.08
CA VAL A 27 -15.95 -10.70 -2.26
C VAL A 27 -16.28 -9.48 -3.14
N ALA A 28 -15.67 -9.37 -4.33
CA ALA A 28 -15.93 -8.27 -5.24
C ALA A 28 -17.38 -8.24 -5.76
N GLU A 29 -17.99 -9.41 -5.97
CA GLU A 29 -19.36 -9.53 -6.46
C GLU A 29 -20.42 -9.33 -5.37
N HIS A 30 -20.04 -9.23 -4.10
CA HIS A 30 -20.98 -8.93 -3.03
C HIS A 30 -21.63 -7.56 -3.26
N PRO A 31 -22.97 -7.41 -3.15
CA PRO A 31 -23.68 -6.16 -3.47
C PRO A 31 -23.16 -4.93 -2.70
N GLU A 32 -22.78 -5.08 -1.42
CA GLU A 32 -22.24 -4.01 -0.59
C GLU A 32 -20.84 -3.54 -1.02
N ASN A 33 -20.11 -4.39 -1.74
CA ASN A 33 -18.75 -4.10 -2.20
C ASN A 33 -18.72 -3.49 -3.61
N GLN A 34 -19.86 -3.45 -4.31
CA GLN A 34 -19.93 -2.87 -5.64
C GLN A 34 -19.61 -1.38 -5.61
N PRO A 35 -18.64 -0.90 -6.42
CA PRO A 35 -18.20 0.47 -6.38
C PRO A 35 -19.25 1.43 -6.93
N ARG A 36 -19.50 2.52 -6.20
CA ARG A 36 -20.33 3.65 -6.65
C ARG A 36 -19.49 4.91 -6.67
N LEU A 37 -19.54 5.61 -7.79
CA LEU A 37 -18.80 6.85 -7.97
C LEU A 37 -19.57 8.03 -7.34
N ASP A 38 -18.83 9.09 -6.99
CA ASP A 38 -19.41 10.37 -6.62
C ASP A 38 -20.11 11.04 -7.81
N ALA A 39 -20.80 12.15 -7.56
CA ALA A 39 -21.54 12.88 -8.59
C ALA A 39 -20.64 13.41 -9.74
N THR A 40 -19.35 13.53 -9.51
CA THR A 40 -18.36 13.97 -10.50
C THR A 40 -17.73 12.81 -11.28
N GLY A 41 -17.93 11.57 -10.85
CA GLY A 41 -17.31 10.39 -11.42
C GLY A 41 -15.81 10.27 -11.13
N GLN A 42 -15.28 11.06 -10.20
CA GLN A 42 -13.83 11.18 -9.98
C GLN A 42 -13.28 10.32 -8.84
N ARG A 43 -14.13 9.79 -7.99
CA ARG A 43 -13.74 8.88 -6.90
C ARG A 43 -14.87 7.92 -6.52
N VAL A 44 -14.51 6.80 -5.92
CA VAL A 44 -15.46 5.86 -5.31
C VAL A 44 -15.86 6.36 -3.93
N VAL A 45 -17.17 6.43 -3.64
CA VAL A 45 -17.72 6.88 -2.35
C VAL A 45 -18.42 5.76 -1.58
N GLN A 46 -18.84 4.69 -2.24
CA GLN A 46 -19.42 3.50 -1.63
C GLN A 46 -18.92 2.26 -2.35
N GLY A 47 -18.81 1.14 -1.63
CA GLY A 47 -18.17 -0.07 -2.15
C GLY A 47 -16.68 0.14 -2.42
N TYR A 48 -16.08 -0.67 -3.25
CA TYR A 48 -14.63 -0.69 -3.45
C TYR A 48 -14.28 -0.96 -4.91
N GLY A 49 -13.41 -0.14 -5.48
CA GLY A 49 -12.87 -0.36 -6.82
C GLY A 49 -11.63 -1.25 -6.80
N ILE A 50 -11.00 -1.42 -5.62
CA ILE A 50 -9.81 -2.25 -5.42
C ILE A 50 -10.01 -3.11 -4.18
N LEU A 51 -9.69 -4.41 -4.28
CA LEU A 51 -9.62 -5.33 -3.15
C LEU A 51 -8.17 -5.77 -2.97
N GLN A 52 -7.58 -5.38 -1.85
CA GLN A 52 -6.20 -5.70 -1.47
C GLN A 52 -6.20 -6.97 -0.60
N PRO A 53 -5.73 -8.13 -1.09
CA PRO A 53 -5.51 -9.30 -0.24
C PRO A 53 -4.35 -9.06 0.71
N ARG A 54 -4.34 -9.77 1.83
CA ARG A 54 -3.21 -9.75 2.75
C ARG A 54 -1.98 -10.37 2.11
N VAL A 55 -0.83 -9.73 2.25
CA VAL A 55 0.45 -10.24 1.76
C VAL A 55 1.28 -10.72 2.94
N LEU A 56 1.75 -11.97 2.89
CA LEU A 56 2.60 -12.56 3.91
C LEU A 56 3.91 -13.02 3.29
N ALA A 57 4.99 -12.86 4.04
CA ALA A 57 6.26 -13.51 3.72
C ALA A 57 6.17 -15.02 4.00
N PRO A 58 6.81 -15.86 3.17
CA PRO A 58 6.97 -17.28 3.48
C PRO A 58 7.85 -17.44 4.72
N LEU A 59 7.59 -18.46 5.50
CA LEU A 59 8.47 -18.80 6.62
C LEU A 59 9.85 -19.20 6.08
N PRO A 60 10.94 -18.61 6.59
CA PRO A 60 12.28 -18.98 6.17
C PRO A 60 12.55 -20.45 6.53
N THR A 61 13.15 -21.19 5.60
CA THR A 61 13.57 -22.57 5.82
C THR A 61 15.07 -22.59 6.17
N ALA A 62 15.46 -23.40 7.15
CA ALA A 62 16.83 -23.45 7.65
C ALA A 62 17.91 -23.72 6.57
N ALA A 63 17.52 -24.32 5.44
CA ALA A 63 18.44 -24.66 4.36
C ALA A 63 18.81 -23.48 3.44
N THR A 64 18.02 -22.41 3.41
CA THR A 64 18.16 -21.31 2.42
C THR A 64 18.19 -19.94 3.07
N THR A 65 18.12 -19.84 4.38
CA THR A 65 18.00 -18.56 5.10
C THR A 65 19.36 -17.85 5.20
N SER A 66 19.47 -16.66 4.63
CA SER A 66 20.63 -15.79 4.84
C SER A 66 20.67 -15.26 6.28
N LEU A 67 21.86 -14.80 6.76
CA LEU A 67 21.97 -14.14 8.06
C LEU A 67 21.04 -12.91 8.16
N TRP A 68 20.88 -12.18 7.06
CA TRP A 68 19.96 -11.05 6.97
C TRP A 68 18.50 -11.49 7.20
N GLN A 69 18.04 -12.50 6.49
CA GLN A 69 16.70 -13.03 6.67
C GLN A 69 16.49 -13.57 8.09
N TRP A 70 17.49 -14.24 8.66
CA TRP A 70 17.40 -14.74 10.02
C TRP A 70 17.26 -13.62 11.06
N LEU A 71 18.02 -12.53 10.92
CA LEU A 71 17.95 -11.36 11.82
C LEU A 71 16.68 -10.52 11.64
N PHE A 72 16.20 -10.42 10.41
CA PHE A 72 15.09 -9.55 10.04
C PHE A 72 13.88 -10.33 9.52
N ALA A 73 13.83 -11.66 9.71
CA ALA A 73 12.65 -12.46 9.39
C ALA A 73 11.46 -11.98 10.20
N GLY A 74 10.35 -11.69 9.49
CA GLY A 74 9.14 -11.19 10.10
C GLY A 74 8.54 -10.04 9.27
N GLN A 75 7.88 -9.11 9.89
CA GLN A 75 7.19 -8.03 9.20
C GLN A 75 8.16 -6.96 8.67
N GLN A 76 8.77 -7.19 7.53
CA GLN A 76 9.65 -6.21 6.89
C GLN A 76 8.91 -5.22 5.98
N GLY A 77 7.82 -4.63 6.47
CA GLY A 77 7.22 -3.48 5.83
C GLY A 77 6.48 -3.76 4.51
N LEU A 78 6.13 -5.01 4.21
CA LEU A 78 5.30 -5.34 3.05
C LEU A 78 3.90 -4.75 3.21
N ASP A 79 3.36 -4.85 4.42
CA ASP A 79 2.10 -4.22 4.80
C ASP A 79 2.10 -3.93 6.32
N PRO A 80 2.61 -2.78 6.74
CA PRO A 80 2.71 -2.45 8.18
C PRO A 80 1.34 -2.21 8.83
N TYR A 81 0.27 -2.09 8.05
CA TYR A 81 -1.06 -1.79 8.53
C TYR A 81 -1.91 -3.05 8.73
N SER A 82 -1.57 -4.15 8.06
CA SER A 82 -2.28 -5.42 8.13
C SER A 82 -1.70 -6.30 9.23
N ALA A 83 -2.27 -6.23 10.41
CA ALA A 83 -2.03 -7.24 11.45
C ALA A 83 -2.73 -8.57 11.10
N MET A 84 -2.46 -9.63 11.88
CA MET A 84 -3.03 -10.96 11.59
C MET A 84 -4.57 -10.99 11.53
N THR A 85 -5.26 -10.07 12.20
CA THR A 85 -6.71 -10.09 12.36
C THR A 85 -7.41 -8.85 11.84
N SER A 86 -6.69 -7.73 11.62
CA SER A 86 -7.32 -6.46 11.24
C SER A 86 -6.36 -5.54 10.47
N ASP A 87 -6.93 -4.62 9.73
CA ASP A 87 -6.27 -3.43 9.19
C ASP A 87 -6.86 -2.20 9.88
N VAL A 88 -5.99 -1.38 10.49
CA VAL A 88 -6.41 -0.24 11.30
C VAL A 88 -7.24 0.76 10.51
N TYR A 89 -6.86 1.04 9.26
CA TYR A 89 -7.61 1.97 8.43
C TYR A 89 -8.95 1.39 7.97
N GLN A 90 -8.96 0.10 7.62
CA GLN A 90 -10.20 -0.60 7.25
C GLN A 90 -11.19 -0.61 8.41
N ASP A 91 -10.71 -0.89 9.62
CA ASP A 91 -11.57 -1.01 10.80
C ASP A 91 -12.15 0.35 11.23
N PHE A 92 -11.35 1.41 11.22
CA PHE A 92 -11.81 2.73 11.66
C PHE A 92 -12.47 3.57 10.58
N PHE A 93 -12.08 3.40 9.32
CA PHE A 93 -12.52 4.27 8.23
C PHE A 93 -13.20 3.51 7.09
N ALA A 94 -13.38 2.19 7.22
CA ALA A 94 -13.90 1.31 6.17
C ALA A 94 -13.16 1.49 4.82
N GLU A 95 -11.84 1.73 4.89
CA GLU A 95 -11.00 1.99 3.72
C GLU A 95 -9.55 1.58 4.00
N GLY A 96 -9.11 0.48 3.40
CA GLY A 96 -7.75 -0.03 3.51
C GLY A 96 -6.72 0.76 2.68
N SER A 97 -5.48 0.29 2.71
CA SER A 97 -4.37 0.85 1.91
C SER A 97 -4.03 -0.10 0.76
N PHE A 98 -3.91 0.44 -0.44
CA PHE A 98 -3.45 -0.33 -1.60
C PHE A 98 -1.93 -0.32 -1.68
N THR A 99 -1.35 -1.48 -1.96
CA THR A 99 0.10 -1.70 -2.03
C THR A 99 0.55 -2.29 -3.37
N GLY A 100 -0.26 -2.10 -4.44
CA GLY A 100 0.05 -2.53 -5.80
C GLY A 100 -0.44 -3.94 -6.17
N LYS A 101 -0.84 -4.75 -5.19
CA LYS A 101 -1.27 -6.13 -5.40
C LYS A 101 -2.73 -6.30 -5.03
N GLY A 102 -3.61 -6.44 -6.01
CA GLY A 102 -5.03 -6.53 -5.72
C GLY A 102 -5.92 -6.80 -6.90
N LEU A 103 -7.18 -7.07 -6.60
CA LEU A 103 -8.23 -7.23 -7.59
C LEU A 103 -8.86 -5.88 -7.90
N LEU A 104 -8.72 -5.43 -9.14
CA LEU A 104 -9.18 -4.14 -9.63
C LEU A 104 -10.46 -4.29 -10.43
N HIS A 105 -11.48 -3.50 -10.12
CA HIS A 105 -12.68 -3.36 -10.95
C HIS A 105 -12.37 -2.44 -12.14
N VAL A 106 -12.16 -3.01 -13.32
CA VAL A 106 -11.60 -2.34 -14.50
C VAL A 106 -12.34 -1.05 -14.87
N ALA A 107 -13.66 -1.11 -14.97
CA ALA A 107 -14.46 0.07 -15.36
C ALA A 107 -14.33 1.20 -14.34
N THR A 108 -14.32 0.89 -13.05
CA THR A 108 -14.19 1.87 -11.97
C THR A 108 -12.81 2.50 -11.94
N VAL A 109 -11.76 1.68 -11.96
CA VAL A 109 -10.36 2.17 -11.96
C VAL A 109 -10.11 3.04 -13.19
N HIS A 110 -10.60 2.61 -14.37
CA HIS A 110 -10.51 3.43 -15.57
C HIS A 110 -11.26 4.76 -15.44
N ALA A 111 -12.46 4.78 -14.85
CA ALA A 111 -13.22 6.00 -14.66
C ALA A 111 -12.53 7.01 -13.74
N VAL A 112 -11.95 6.54 -12.61
CA VAL A 112 -11.35 7.43 -11.59
C VAL A 112 -9.90 7.80 -11.86
N LEU A 113 -9.15 6.99 -12.61
CA LEU A 113 -7.70 7.16 -12.84
C LEU A 113 -7.34 7.42 -14.31
N GLY A 114 -8.18 7.00 -15.24
CA GLY A 114 -7.88 7.06 -16.67
C GLY A 114 -7.48 8.46 -17.14
N GLY A 115 -6.24 8.61 -17.62
CA GLY A 115 -5.69 9.87 -18.11
C GLY A 115 -5.45 10.95 -17.05
N ARG A 116 -5.64 10.66 -15.76
CA ARG A 116 -5.46 11.66 -14.68
C ARG A 116 -4.04 11.64 -14.10
N LEU A 117 -3.42 10.50 -14.04
CA LEU A 117 -2.06 10.39 -13.52
C LEU A 117 -1.05 10.79 -14.61
N PRO A 118 -0.07 11.62 -14.29
CA PRO A 118 0.96 12.00 -15.26
C PRO A 118 1.84 10.81 -15.59
N ALA A 119 2.01 10.53 -16.88
CA ALA A 119 2.89 9.46 -17.34
C ALA A 119 4.34 9.71 -16.89
N ASP A 120 5.02 8.66 -16.48
CA ASP A 120 6.47 8.63 -16.16
C ASP A 120 6.95 9.61 -15.04
N GLN A 121 6.03 10.19 -14.27
CA GLN A 121 6.39 11.14 -13.21
C GLN A 121 6.35 10.55 -11.81
N VAL A 122 5.67 9.42 -11.62
CA VAL A 122 5.47 8.79 -10.31
C VAL A 122 5.85 7.32 -10.41
N LEU A 123 6.80 6.87 -9.59
CA LEU A 123 7.28 5.49 -9.55
C LEU A 123 6.27 4.52 -8.91
N SER A 124 5.58 4.99 -7.87
CA SER A 124 4.57 4.23 -7.16
C SER A 124 3.40 5.16 -6.86
N HIS A 125 2.23 4.81 -7.35
CA HIS A 125 1.00 5.57 -7.16
C HIS A 125 -0.09 4.77 -6.44
N ASP A 126 0.27 3.63 -5.86
CA ASP A 126 -0.65 2.68 -5.22
C ASP A 126 -1.56 3.35 -4.19
N LEU A 127 -0.99 4.17 -3.29
CA LEU A 127 -1.78 4.91 -2.30
C LEU A 127 -2.78 5.88 -2.94
N LEU A 128 -2.42 6.52 -4.05
CA LEU A 128 -3.28 7.43 -4.76
C LEU A 128 -4.40 6.68 -5.50
N GLU A 129 -4.05 5.55 -6.11
CA GLU A 129 -5.04 4.65 -6.73
C GLU A 129 -6.04 4.14 -5.70
N GLY A 130 -5.54 3.63 -4.56
CA GLY A 130 -6.37 3.18 -3.44
C GLY A 130 -7.27 4.28 -2.88
N ALA A 131 -6.78 5.53 -2.85
CA ALA A 131 -7.53 6.68 -2.39
C ALA A 131 -8.71 7.06 -3.31
N LEU A 132 -8.50 7.02 -4.62
CA LEU A 132 -9.51 7.42 -5.61
C LEU A 132 -10.48 6.28 -5.96
N ALA A 133 -9.95 5.07 -6.12
CA ALA A 133 -10.74 3.87 -6.41
C ALA A 133 -11.34 3.22 -5.15
N ARG A 134 -10.99 3.69 -3.97
CA ARG A 134 -11.36 3.15 -2.65
C ARG A 134 -10.98 1.69 -2.51
N CYS A 135 -9.94 1.43 -1.72
CA CYS A 135 -9.42 0.10 -1.46
C CYS A 135 -10.07 -0.53 -0.23
N ALA A 136 -10.40 -1.82 -0.30
CA ALA A 136 -10.69 -2.64 0.87
C ALA A 136 -9.59 -3.68 1.07
N VAL A 137 -9.24 -3.94 2.32
CA VAL A 137 -8.38 -5.07 2.69
C VAL A 137 -9.25 -6.32 2.89
N VAL A 138 -8.84 -7.42 2.24
CA VAL A 138 -9.47 -8.74 2.34
C VAL A 138 -8.54 -9.64 3.14
N SER A 139 -8.66 -9.61 4.46
CA SER A 139 -7.70 -10.22 5.40
C SER A 139 -7.73 -11.75 5.42
N ASP A 140 -8.81 -12.38 4.96
CA ASP A 140 -8.99 -13.83 4.85
C ASP A 140 -8.45 -14.42 3.54
N VAL A 141 -8.09 -13.56 2.58
CA VAL A 141 -7.40 -13.96 1.35
C VAL A 141 -5.93 -13.54 1.45
N THR A 142 -5.05 -14.54 1.39
CA THR A 142 -3.61 -14.31 1.55
C THR A 142 -2.86 -14.61 0.27
N LEU A 143 -1.98 -13.70 -0.12
CA LEU A 143 -0.90 -13.89 -1.09
C LEU A 143 0.42 -14.12 -0.36
N VAL A 144 1.36 -14.76 -1.02
CA VAL A 144 2.70 -15.01 -0.47
C VAL A 144 3.73 -14.30 -1.35
N GLU A 145 4.60 -13.51 -0.75
CA GLU A 145 5.64 -12.75 -1.43
C GLU A 145 6.99 -12.95 -0.75
N ALA A 146 8.04 -13.15 -1.56
CA ALA A 146 9.38 -13.34 -1.05
C ALA A 146 9.95 -12.06 -0.44
N GLU A 147 10.64 -12.20 0.70
CA GLU A 147 11.40 -11.11 1.30
C GLU A 147 12.80 -11.01 0.69
N PRO A 148 13.43 -9.82 0.73
CA PRO A 148 14.82 -9.66 0.30
C PRO A 148 15.75 -10.58 1.09
N GLU A 149 16.59 -11.30 0.36
CA GLU A 149 17.57 -12.22 0.96
C GLU A 149 18.82 -11.48 1.47
N HIS A 150 19.07 -10.26 0.99
CA HIS A 150 20.27 -9.48 1.30
C HIS A 150 19.94 -8.02 1.63
N SER A 151 20.81 -7.40 2.43
CA SER A 151 20.67 -6.02 2.89
C SER A 151 20.67 -4.98 1.76
N ASP A 152 21.47 -5.20 0.72
CA ASP A 152 21.56 -4.32 -0.45
C ASP A 152 20.25 -4.34 -1.26
N THR A 153 19.65 -5.50 -1.46
CA THR A 153 18.35 -5.65 -2.11
C THR A 153 17.25 -4.97 -1.28
N ALA A 154 17.28 -5.15 0.05
CA ALA A 154 16.34 -4.49 0.95
C ALA A 154 16.51 -2.95 0.90
N ALA A 155 17.74 -2.46 0.92
CA ALA A 155 18.04 -1.03 0.82
C ALA A 155 17.60 -0.43 -0.53
N ALA A 156 17.85 -1.13 -1.63
CA ALA A 156 17.43 -0.70 -2.97
C ALA A 156 15.88 -0.63 -3.07
N ARG A 157 15.17 -1.61 -2.47
CA ARG A 157 13.70 -1.60 -2.41
C ARG A 157 13.20 -0.42 -1.58
N LEU A 158 13.74 -0.20 -0.40
CA LEU A 158 13.38 0.90 0.48
C LEU A 158 13.64 2.27 -0.18
N HIS A 159 14.79 2.43 -0.85
CA HIS A 159 15.11 3.64 -1.60
C HIS A 159 14.08 3.93 -2.70
N ARG A 160 13.68 2.91 -3.47
CA ARG A 160 12.65 3.04 -4.52
C ARG A 160 11.30 3.46 -3.93
N TRP A 161 10.87 2.86 -2.81
CA TRP A 161 9.62 3.19 -2.14
C TRP A 161 9.63 4.62 -1.60
N THR A 162 10.68 4.98 -0.86
CA THR A 162 10.86 6.34 -0.34
C THR A 162 10.82 7.38 -1.46
N ARG A 163 11.50 7.12 -2.58
CA ARG A 163 11.45 8.00 -3.73
C ARG A 163 10.03 8.13 -4.30
N GLY A 164 9.31 7.01 -4.41
CA GLY A 164 7.90 7.00 -4.85
C GLY A 164 7.01 7.83 -3.93
N ASP A 165 7.15 7.66 -2.62
CA ASP A 165 6.38 8.42 -1.62
C ASP A 165 6.60 9.94 -1.77
N TRP A 166 7.85 10.39 -1.93
CA TRP A 166 8.14 11.81 -2.13
C TRP A 166 7.62 12.38 -3.45
N GLN A 167 7.50 11.56 -4.48
CA GLN A 167 6.88 11.97 -5.73
C GLN A 167 5.36 12.21 -5.59
N LEU A 168 4.73 11.73 -4.51
CA LEU A 168 3.32 12.01 -4.22
C LEU A 168 3.08 13.36 -3.52
N TRP A 169 4.13 14.09 -3.12
CA TRP A 169 4.01 15.40 -2.48
C TRP A 169 3.13 16.41 -3.25
N PRO A 170 3.22 16.57 -4.60
CA PRO A 170 2.36 17.49 -5.34
C PRO A 170 0.87 17.15 -5.23
N PHE A 171 0.53 15.87 -5.11
CA PHE A 171 -0.86 15.41 -4.94
C PHE A 171 -1.37 15.73 -3.55
N LEU A 172 -0.54 15.57 -2.52
CA LEU A 172 -0.86 15.97 -1.15
C LEU A 172 -1.03 17.49 -1.05
N ALA A 173 -0.16 18.29 -1.64
CA ALA A 173 -0.25 19.74 -1.67
C ALA A 173 -1.53 20.24 -2.38
N GLN A 174 -2.02 19.48 -3.37
CA GLN A 174 -3.24 19.76 -4.11
C GLN A 174 -4.40 18.81 -3.75
N ALA A 175 -4.44 18.34 -2.50
CA ALA A 175 -5.36 17.28 -2.07
C ALA A 175 -6.84 17.57 -2.34
N GLN A 176 -7.25 18.85 -2.27
CA GLN A 176 -8.63 19.25 -2.59
C GLN A 176 -8.95 19.04 -4.08
N ARG A 177 -8.04 19.43 -4.97
CA ARG A 177 -8.18 19.25 -6.42
C ARG A 177 -8.30 17.76 -6.80
N TRP A 178 -7.59 16.90 -6.08
CA TRP A 178 -7.62 15.46 -6.29
C TRP A 178 -8.79 14.76 -5.58
N GLY A 179 -9.57 15.50 -4.77
CA GLY A 179 -10.68 14.94 -4.01
C GLY A 179 -10.25 13.98 -2.91
N LEU A 180 -9.01 14.11 -2.38
CA LEU A 180 -8.49 13.24 -1.34
C LEU A 180 -9.21 13.47 -0.01
N SER A 181 -9.74 12.40 0.57
CA SER A 181 -10.34 12.42 1.91
C SER A 181 -9.29 12.75 2.98
N PRO A 182 -9.70 13.20 4.18
CA PRO A 182 -8.76 13.45 5.28
C PRO A 182 -7.89 12.23 5.62
N VAL A 183 -8.46 11.01 5.61
CA VAL A 183 -7.71 9.78 5.87
C VAL A 183 -6.66 9.51 4.79
N ASN A 184 -6.99 9.77 3.53
CA ASN A 184 -6.04 9.58 2.44
C ASN A 184 -4.90 10.60 2.45
N ARG A 185 -5.19 11.86 2.83
CA ARG A 185 -4.14 12.86 3.08
C ARG A 185 -3.21 12.41 4.21
N TRP A 186 -3.79 11.87 5.28
CA TRP A 186 -3.00 11.32 6.39
C TRP A 186 -2.12 10.16 5.95
N LYS A 187 -2.65 9.18 5.18
CA LYS A 187 -1.86 8.06 4.66
C LYS A 187 -0.64 8.52 3.85
N LEU A 188 -0.84 9.50 2.94
CA LEU A 188 0.26 10.08 2.18
C LEU A 188 1.29 10.77 3.08
N LEU A 189 0.82 11.57 4.04
CA LEU A 189 1.69 12.26 5.00
C LEU A 189 2.45 11.26 5.89
N ASP A 190 1.80 10.20 6.34
CA ASP A 190 2.42 9.18 7.19
C ASP A 190 3.54 8.43 6.48
N ASN A 191 3.39 8.14 5.18
CA ASN A 191 4.48 7.56 4.40
C ASN A 191 5.69 8.49 4.31
N LEU A 192 5.47 9.79 4.06
CA LEU A 192 6.54 10.78 4.09
C LEU A 192 7.20 10.86 5.47
N ARG A 193 6.41 10.91 6.55
CA ARG A 193 6.90 10.91 7.93
C ARG A 193 7.77 9.69 8.21
N ARG A 194 7.35 8.50 7.81
CA ARG A 194 8.14 7.26 8.03
C ARG A 194 9.52 7.33 7.41
N SER A 195 9.65 7.90 6.22
CA SER A 195 10.95 8.07 5.57
C SER A 195 11.89 9.02 6.31
N LEU A 196 11.35 9.92 7.14
CA LEU A 196 12.12 10.89 7.94
C LEU A 196 12.56 10.34 9.31
N VAL A 197 12.03 9.21 9.76
CA VAL A 197 12.35 8.65 11.09
C VAL A 197 13.83 8.33 11.22
N ALA A 198 14.43 7.64 10.25
CA ALA A 198 15.86 7.28 10.33
C ALA A 198 16.80 8.50 10.34
N PRO A 199 16.69 9.46 9.39
CA PRO A 199 17.54 10.66 9.43
C PRO A 199 17.29 11.54 10.67
N ALA A 200 16.04 11.66 11.13
CA ALA A 200 15.73 12.39 12.36
C ALA A 200 16.35 11.73 13.60
N SER A 201 16.28 10.40 13.69
CA SER A 201 16.92 9.65 14.78
C SER A 201 18.44 9.84 14.78
N LEU A 202 19.08 9.82 13.60
CA LEU A 202 20.52 10.09 13.49
C LEU A 202 20.86 11.50 13.99
N VAL A 203 20.10 12.50 13.55
CA VAL A 203 20.30 13.90 14.01
C VAL A 203 20.14 14.01 15.53
N LEU A 204 19.13 13.38 16.13
CA LEU A 204 18.93 13.38 17.58
C LEU A 204 20.10 12.73 18.32
N VAL A 205 20.62 11.60 17.82
CA VAL A 205 21.80 10.94 18.41
C VAL A 205 23.03 11.86 18.34
N VAL A 206 23.28 12.49 17.19
CA VAL A 206 24.42 13.43 17.04
C VAL A 206 24.30 14.63 17.99
N LEU A 207 23.11 15.22 18.11
CA LEU A 207 22.86 16.33 19.03
C LEU A 207 23.06 15.91 20.50
N ALA A 208 22.59 14.72 20.87
CA ALA A 208 22.78 14.16 22.21
C ALA A 208 24.26 13.94 22.52
N LEU A 209 25.02 13.37 21.59
CA LEU A 209 26.48 13.17 21.74
C LEU A 209 27.27 14.48 21.79
N ALA A 210 26.80 15.51 21.09
CA ALA A 210 27.40 16.87 21.13
C ALA A 210 27.06 17.65 22.41
N GLY A 211 26.29 17.08 23.34
CA GLY A 211 25.87 17.78 24.57
C GLY A 211 24.79 18.85 24.34
N LEU A 212 24.19 18.87 23.13
CA LEU A 212 23.10 19.78 22.76
C LEU A 212 21.71 19.18 23.05
N GLY A 213 21.64 18.37 24.11
CA GLY A 213 20.36 17.75 24.51
C GLY A 213 19.32 18.83 24.82
N LEU A 214 18.13 18.66 24.25
CA LEU A 214 16.97 19.46 24.62
C LEU A 214 16.74 19.27 26.13
N PRO A 215 16.59 20.33 26.94
CA PRO A 215 16.21 20.17 28.33
C PRO A 215 14.89 19.44 28.40
N LEU A 216 14.89 18.25 29.00
CA LEU A 216 13.65 17.53 29.34
C LEU A 216 12.97 18.36 30.42
N ALA A 217 11.99 19.15 30.04
CA ALA A 217 11.12 19.88 30.94
C ALA A 217 10.05 18.94 31.50
#